data_95faf53a56ad11deff14df7ad60c7557
#
_entry.id   95faf53a56ad11deff14df7ad60c7557
#
_cell.length_a   1.000
_cell.length_b   1.000
_cell.length_c   1.000
_cell.angle_alpha   90.00
_cell.angle_beta   90.00
_cell.angle_gamma   90.00
#
_symmetry.space_group_name_H-M   'P 1'
#
loop_
_entity.id
_entity.type
_entity.pdbx_description
1 polymer ?
#
loop_
_entity_poly.entity_id
_entity_poly.type
_entity_poly.pdbx_seq_one_letter_code
_entity_poly.pdbx_strand_id
1 'polypeptide(L)'
;MNIDRKRIAEQIALSLTKGVHAEIVRCMTDRGIDIGDFFEMPSLTLCDTLNISRTNIFSKSSRDEAYSLAWKELEFIEKHNIKVLYIENEEYPQRLKECYDAPVVLYMFGDCDLNKEHFMSVVGTRKATQYGASFCKSLVSDLGDILCDELTVVSGLAYGIDA
;
A
#
# COMPACT_ATOMS: atom_id res chain seq x y z
N MET A 1 -4.47 13.70 -21.60
CA MET A 1 -4.49 12.74 -20.45
C MET A 1 -3.79 13.44 -19.30
N ASN A 2 -4.40 13.55 -18.12
CA ASN A 2 -3.79 14.24 -16.99
C ASN A 2 -2.55 13.43 -16.55
N ILE A 3 -1.40 14.06 -16.37
CA ILE A 3 -0.13 13.43 -16.02
C ILE A 3 -0.26 12.70 -14.68
N ASP A 4 -0.97 13.27 -13.72
CA ASP A 4 -1.19 12.67 -12.41
C ASP A 4 -1.99 11.35 -12.49
N ARG A 5 -3.04 11.29 -13.31
CA ARG A 5 -3.84 10.07 -13.51
C ARG A 5 -3.00 8.94 -14.11
N LYS A 6 -2.15 9.26 -15.09
CA LYS A 6 -1.26 8.27 -15.68
C LYS A 6 -0.31 7.71 -14.63
N ARG A 7 0.30 8.57 -13.82
CA ARG A 7 1.24 8.17 -12.77
C ARG A 7 0.58 7.24 -11.73
N ILE A 8 -0.63 7.57 -11.28
CA ILE A 8 -1.38 6.72 -10.35
C ILE A 8 -1.72 5.37 -10.99
N ALA A 9 -2.17 5.35 -12.25
CA ALA A 9 -2.42 4.09 -12.96
C ALA A 9 -1.17 3.23 -13.08
N GLU A 10 -0.01 3.82 -13.32
CA GLU A 10 1.27 3.12 -13.37
C GLU A 10 1.66 2.53 -12.00
N GLN A 11 1.44 3.26 -10.91
CA GLN A 11 1.68 2.77 -9.54
C GLN A 11 0.78 1.57 -9.21
N ILE A 12 -0.51 1.67 -9.54
CA ILE A 12 -1.46 0.56 -9.36
C ILE A 12 -1.04 -0.63 -10.24
N ALA A 13 -0.74 -0.41 -11.52
CA ALA A 13 -0.31 -1.46 -12.44
C ALA A 13 0.96 -2.17 -11.95
N LEU A 14 1.90 -1.43 -11.37
CA LEU A 14 3.11 -1.99 -10.79
C LEU A 14 2.77 -2.94 -9.64
N SER A 15 1.84 -2.56 -8.75
CA SER A 15 1.40 -3.41 -7.64
C SER A 15 0.64 -4.66 -8.09
N LEU A 16 -0.06 -4.59 -9.22
CA LEU A 16 -0.80 -5.71 -9.82
C LEU A 16 0.10 -6.63 -10.66
N THR A 17 1.31 -6.18 -11.00
CA THR A 17 2.23 -6.98 -11.81
C THR A 17 2.80 -8.12 -10.99
N LYS A 18 2.54 -9.34 -11.43
CA LYS A 18 3.01 -10.55 -10.74
C LYS A 18 4.52 -10.53 -10.53
N GLY A 19 4.95 -10.76 -9.30
CA GLY A 19 6.35 -10.80 -8.92
C GLY A 19 6.94 -9.44 -8.53
N VAL A 20 6.18 -8.36 -8.62
CA VAL A 20 6.57 -7.07 -8.07
C VAL A 20 6.21 -7.04 -6.58
N HIS A 21 7.17 -6.67 -5.77
CA HIS A 21 7.06 -6.46 -4.33
C HIS A 21 8.01 -5.33 -3.92
N ALA A 22 8.01 -4.93 -2.66
CA ALA A 22 8.79 -3.77 -2.18
C ALA A 22 10.28 -3.80 -2.60
N GLU A 23 10.92 -4.97 -2.56
CA GLU A 23 12.33 -5.11 -2.94
C GLU A 23 12.56 -4.79 -4.42
N ILE A 24 11.65 -5.20 -5.32
CA ILE A 24 11.74 -4.86 -6.74
C ILE A 24 11.65 -3.35 -6.94
N VAL A 25 10.73 -2.70 -6.23
CA VAL A 25 10.59 -1.23 -6.27
C VAL A 25 11.86 -0.54 -5.79
N ARG A 26 12.43 -0.99 -4.67
CA ARG A 26 13.73 -0.48 -4.17
C ARG A 26 14.84 -0.66 -5.21
N CYS A 27 14.93 -1.86 -5.81
CA CYS A 27 15.88 -2.11 -6.89
C CYS A 27 15.69 -1.19 -8.10
N MET A 28 14.44 -0.87 -8.47
CA MET A 28 14.15 0.09 -9.53
C MET A 28 14.68 1.48 -9.16
N THR A 29 14.35 1.95 -7.95
CA THR A 29 14.79 3.25 -7.44
C THR A 29 16.32 3.35 -7.42
N ASP A 30 17.01 2.34 -6.87
CA ASP A 30 18.48 2.30 -6.79
C ASP A 30 19.16 2.33 -8.16
N ARG A 31 18.50 1.83 -9.20
CA ARG A 31 19.00 1.79 -10.57
C ARG A 31 18.47 2.91 -11.46
N GLY A 32 17.68 3.82 -10.89
CA GLY A 32 17.12 4.95 -11.63
C GLY A 32 16.09 4.53 -12.69
N ILE A 33 15.42 3.38 -12.51
CA ILE A 33 14.34 2.92 -13.39
C ILE A 33 13.04 3.59 -12.94
N ASP A 34 12.48 4.45 -13.78
CA ASP A 34 11.16 5.01 -13.54
C ASP A 34 10.05 3.97 -13.77
N ILE A 35 8.87 4.16 -13.16
CA ILE A 35 7.73 3.25 -13.34
C ILE A 35 7.31 3.17 -14.81
N GLY A 36 7.33 4.29 -15.53
CA GLY A 36 7.05 4.31 -16.97
C GLY A 36 8.03 3.43 -17.74
N ASP A 37 9.33 3.53 -17.43
CA ASP A 37 10.37 2.68 -18.05
C ASP A 37 10.15 1.20 -17.77
N PHE A 38 9.69 0.84 -16.56
CA PHE A 38 9.35 -0.55 -16.22
C PHE A 38 8.30 -1.13 -17.18
N PHE A 39 7.30 -0.35 -17.60
CA PHE A 39 6.27 -0.80 -18.53
C PHE A 39 6.73 -0.78 -20.00
N GLU A 40 7.65 0.10 -20.38
CA GLU A 40 8.13 0.25 -21.75
C GLU A 40 9.31 -0.66 -22.11
N MET A 41 10.21 -0.93 -21.16
CA MET A 41 11.40 -1.72 -21.38
C MET A 41 11.10 -3.13 -21.91
N PRO A 42 11.94 -3.69 -22.83
CA PRO A 42 11.90 -5.11 -23.15
C PRO A 42 12.10 -5.97 -21.91
N SER A 43 11.34 -7.08 -21.80
CA SER A 43 11.37 -7.95 -20.61
C SER A 43 12.77 -8.48 -20.28
N LEU A 44 13.59 -8.82 -21.29
CA LEU A 44 14.96 -9.28 -21.07
C LEU A 44 15.83 -8.17 -20.46
N THR A 45 15.79 -6.97 -21.06
CA THR A 45 16.54 -5.81 -20.56
C THR A 45 16.14 -5.48 -19.11
N LEU A 46 14.85 -5.52 -18.82
CA LEU A 46 14.34 -5.26 -17.47
C LEU A 46 14.85 -6.30 -16.46
N CYS A 47 14.79 -7.60 -16.81
CA CYS A 47 15.29 -8.67 -15.95
C CYS A 47 16.81 -8.56 -15.73
N ASP A 48 17.57 -8.28 -16.77
CA ASP A 48 19.02 -8.09 -16.67
C ASP A 48 19.35 -6.88 -15.79
N THR A 49 18.65 -5.75 -16.00
CA THR A 49 18.87 -4.53 -15.21
C THR A 49 18.49 -4.75 -13.75
N LEU A 50 17.44 -5.50 -13.45
CA LEU A 50 17.02 -5.82 -12.09
C LEU A 50 17.78 -7.01 -11.47
N ASN A 51 18.67 -7.66 -12.24
CA ASN A 51 19.41 -8.86 -11.86
C ASN A 51 18.49 -10.03 -11.45
N ILE A 52 17.45 -10.27 -12.25
CA ILE A 52 16.45 -11.31 -12.02
C ILE A 52 16.64 -12.42 -13.04
N SER A 53 16.86 -13.65 -12.57
CA SER A 53 17.14 -14.82 -13.42
C SER A 53 15.92 -15.38 -14.17
N ARG A 54 14.69 -14.95 -13.86
CA ARG A 54 13.43 -15.47 -14.44
C ARG A 54 12.85 -14.49 -15.44
N THR A 55 13.06 -14.73 -16.72
CA THR A 55 12.62 -13.83 -17.81
C THR A 55 11.11 -13.73 -18.00
N ASN A 56 10.32 -14.75 -17.57
CA ASN A 56 8.88 -14.77 -17.81
C ASN A 56 8.06 -14.01 -16.75
N ILE A 57 8.65 -13.57 -15.65
CA ILE A 57 7.93 -12.87 -14.57
C ILE A 57 7.39 -11.53 -15.09
N PHE A 58 8.19 -10.77 -15.81
CA PHE A 58 7.82 -9.45 -16.33
C PHE A 58 7.59 -9.49 -17.84
N SER A 59 6.83 -10.48 -18.32
CA SER A 59 6.46 -10.53 -19.74
C SER A 59 5.65 -9.29 -20.13
N LYS A 60 5.80 -8.82 -21.35
CA LYS A 60 5.06 -7.65 -21.85
C LYS A 60 3.56 -7.86 -21.68
N SER A 61 3.06 -9.06 -22.00
CA SER A 61 1.64 -9.40 -21.85
C SER A 61 1.14 -9.26 -20.41
N SER A 62 1.91 -9.73 -19.42
CA SER A 62 1.52 -9.61 -18.00
C SER A 62 1.49 -8.15 -17.53
N ARG A 63 2.43 -7.35 -17.98
CA ARG A 63 2.48 -5.92 -17.67
C ARG A 63 1.34 -5.15 -18.35
N ASP A 64 1.02 -5.45 -19.60
CA ASP A 64 -0.09 -4.84 -20.32
C ASP A 64 -1.45 -5.19 -19.71
N GLU A 65 -1.61 -6.43 -19.22
CA GLU A 65 -2.80 -6.85 -18.47
C GLU A 65 -2.93 -6.08 -17.15
N ALA A 66 -1.86 -6.02 -16.36
CA ALA A 66 -1.84 -5.24 -15.12
C ALA A 66 -2.17 -3.75 -15.37
N TYR A 67 -1.62 -3.18 -16.43
CA TYR A 67 -1.88 -1.80 -16.82
C TYR A 67 -3.35 -1.58 -17.21
N SER A 68 -3.95 -2.52 -17.94
CA SER A 68 -5.37 -2.47 -18.29
C SER A 68 -6.29 -2.58 -17.08
N LEU A 69 -5.95 -3.44 -16.12
CA LEU A 69 -6.68 -3.57 -14.85
C LEU A 69 -6.57 -2.31 -14.01
N ALA A 70 -5.38 -1.72 -13.93
CA ALA A 70 -5.14 -0.51 -13.15
C ALA A 70 -6.04 0.67 -13.58
N TRP A 71 -6.30 0.82 -14.87
CA TRP A 71 -7.22 1.86 -15.35
C TRP A 71 -8.66 1.65 -14.88
N LYS A 72 -9.12 0.40 -14.79
CA LYS A 72 -10.46 0.08 -14.26
C LYS A 72 -10.53 0.35 -12.74
N GLU A 73 -9.47 0.00 -12.03
CA GLU A 73 -9.39 0.31 -10.59
C GLU A 73 -9.35 1.82 -10.34
N LEU A 74 -8.60 2.57 -11.17
CA LEU A 74 -8.51 4.03 -11.04
C LEU A 74 -9.87 4.70 -11.17
N GLU A 75 -10.73 4.25 -12.10
CA GLU A 75 -12.10 4.78 -12.22
C GLU A 75 -12.92 4.56 -10.93
N PHE A 76 -12.78 3.39 -10.32
CA PHE A 76 -13.44 3.09 -9.05
C PHE A 76 -12.90 3.95 -7.90
N ILE A 77 -11.58 4.10 -7.81
CA ILE A 77 -10.86 4.87 -6.81
C ILE A 77 -11.29 6.33 -6.85
N GLU A 78 -11.32 6.93 -8.04
CA GLU A 78 -11.76 8.32 -8.24
C GLU A 78 -13.24 8.51 -7.84
N LYS A 79 -14.10 7.57 -8.22
CA LYS A 79 -15.53 7.63 -7.90
C LYS A 79 -15.80 7.58 -6.39
N HIS A 80 -14.95 6.90 -5.63
CA HIS A 80 -15.15 6.69 -4.18
C HIS A 80 -14.23 7.55 -3.33
N ASN A 81 -13.49 8.49 -3.91
CA ASN A 81 -12.52 9.35 -3.21
C ASN A 81 -11.51 8.53 -2.37
N ILE A 82 -11.00 7.46 -2.94
CA ILE A 82 -9.95 6.64 -2.33
C ILE A 82 -8.60 7.22 -2.73
N LYS A 83 -7.71 7.40 -1.78
CA LYS A 83 -6.33 7.87 -2.01
C LYS A 83 -5.42 6.66 -2.25
N VAL A 84 -4.54 6.77 -3.24
CA VAL A 84 -3.52 5.78 -3.55
C VAL A 84 -2.21 6.23 -2.93
N LEU A 85 -1.66 5.43 -2.03
CA LEU A 85 -0.36 5.67 -1.41
C LEU A 85 0.65 4.68 -1.98
N TYR A 86 1.56 5.17 -2.80
CA TYR A 86 2.65 4.39 -3.35
C TYR A 86 3.83 4.36 -2.37
N ILE A 87 4.52 3.22 -2.28
CA ILE A 87 5.57 2.97 -1.29
C ILE A 87 6.68 4.03 -1.25
N GLU A 88 6.92 4.76 -2.34
CA GLU A 88 7.89 5.85 -2.39
C GLU A 88 7.30 7.23 -2.06
N ASN A 89 5.98 7.32 -1.80
CA ASN A 89 5.36 8.58 -1.39
C ASN A 89 5.70 8.90 0.07
N GLU A 90 5.87 10.17 0.39
CA GLU A 90 6.11 10.65 1.76
C GLU A 90 4.97 10.31 2.72
N GLU A 91 3.73 10.29 2.22
CA GLU A 91 2.53 9.94 2.99
C GLU A 91 2.38 8.43 3.27
N TYR A 92 3.17 7.59 2.59
CA TYR A 92 3.16 6.15 2.86
C TYR A 92 3.68 5.89 4.28
N PRO A 93 3.06 4.96 5.05
CA PRO A 93 3.50 4.66 6.42
C PRO A 93 4.95 4.21 6.46
N GLN A 94 5.84 5.06 6.98
CA GLN A 94 7.29 4.81 6.95
C GLN A 94 7.67 3.54 7.71
N ARG A 95 6.98 3.26 8.83
CA ARG A 95 7.20 2.01 9.59
C ARG A 95 6.81 0.77 8.79
N LEU A 96 5.76 0.85 7.97
CA LEU A 96 5.37 -0.24 7.09
C LEU A 96 6.35 -0.40 5.92
N LYS A 97 6.89 0.71 5.41
CA LYS A 97 7.92 0.70 4.33
C LYS A 97 9.17 -0.09 4.75
N GLU A 98 9.51 -0.13 6.04
CA GLU A 98 10.63 -0.92 6.56
C GLU A 98 10.37 -2.44 6.54
N CYS A 99 9.13 -2.88 6.43
CA CYS A 99 8.80 -4.30 6.37
C CYS A 99 9.27 -4.90 5.03
N TYR A 100 9.76 -6.14 5.09
CA TYR A 100 10.23 -6.86 3.90
C TYR A 100 9.11 -7.05 2.87
N ASP A 101 7.91 -7.35 3.33
CA ASP A 101 6.70 -7.63 2.55
C ASP A 101 5.74 -6.43 2.48
N ALA A 102 6.26 -5.21 2.63
CA ALA A 102 5.46 -4.00 2.52
C ALA A 102 4.69 -3.98 1.20
N PRO A 103 3.37 -3.67 1.21
CA PRO A 103 2.60 -3.51 -0.01
C PRO A 103 3.15 -2.37 -0.88
N VAL A 104 3.24 -2.58 -2.18
CA VAL A 104 3.72 -1.54 -3.12
C VAL A 104 2.76 -0.35 -3.17
N VAL A 105 1.46 -0.63 -3.00
CA VAL A 105 0.38 0.38 -2.97
C VAL A 105 -0.54 0.08 -1.81
N LEU A 106 -0.97 1.13 -1.12
CA LEU A 106 -2.07 1.11 -0.16
C LEU A 106 -3.21 1.98 -0.68
N TYR A 107 -4.43 1.56 -0.38
CA TYR A 107 -5.64 2.32 -0.66
C TYR A 107 -6.18 2.90 0.64
N MET A 108 -6.22 4.22 0.73
CA MET A 108 -6.69 4.93 1.92
C MET A 108 -8.07 5.53 1.66
N PHE A 109 -9.02 5.19 2.52
CA PHE A 109 -10.33 5.82 2.56
C PHE A 109 -10.40 6.74 3.78
N GLY A 110 -10.72 8.00 3.55
CA GLY A 110 -10.64 9.05 4.55
C GLY A 110 -9.34 9.84 4.46
N ASP A 111 -9.08 10.64 5.47
CA ASP A 111 -7.89 11.49 5.55
C ASP A 111 -7.30 11.40 6.97
N CYS A 112 -6.10 10.90 7.06
CA CYS A 112 -5.35 10.84 8.32
C CYS A 112 -3.85 10.82 8.05
N ASP A 113 -3.07 11.29 9.00
CA ASP A 113 -1.62 11.12 8.99
C ASP A 113 -1.27 9.69 9.47
N LEU A 114 -0.68 8.91 8.55
CA LEU A 114 -0.24 7.54 8.82
C LEU A 114 1.20 7.48 9.38
N ASN A 115 1.83 8.64 9.63
CA ASN A 115 3.19 8.74 10.16
C ASN A 115 3.25 9.40 11.54
N LYS A 116 2.13 9.42 12.27
CA LYS A 116 2.06 9.90 13.65
C LYS A 116 3.07 9.21 14.55
N GLU A 117 3.38 9.84 15.69
CA GLU A 117 4.41 9.33 16.61
C GLU A 117 3.96 8.05 17.32
N HIS A 118 2.70 7.98 17.74
CA HIS A 118 2.18 6.90 18.56
C HIS A 118 1.26 5.96 17.78
N PHE A 119 1.58 4.67 17.84
CA PHE A 119 0.77 3.60 17.25
C PHE A 119 0.40 2.57 18.29
N MET A 120 -0.86 2.18 18.33
CA MET A 120 -1.34 1.10 19.16
C MET A 120 -2.06 0.04 18.31
N SER A 121 -1.59 -1.20 18.38
CA SER A 121 -2.28 -2.32 17.72
C SER A 121 -3.33 -2.89 18.67
N VAL A 122 -4.56 -3.03 18.17
CA VAL A 122 -5.67 -3.69 18.87
C VAL A 122 -6.01 -4.95 18.13
N VAL A 123 -5.83 -6.09 18.79
CA VAL A 123 -6.10 -7.43 18.24
C VAL A 123 -6.78 -8.27 19.31
N GLY A 124 -7.83 -9.00 18.93
CA GLY A 124 -8.51 -9.84 19.88
C GLY A 124 -9.46 -10.87 19.29
N THR A 125 -10.27 -11.46 20.16
CA THR A 125 -11.21 -12.50 19.78
C THR A 125 -12.37 -11.96 18.93
N ARG A 126 -12.80 -12.73 17.93
CA ARG A 126 -14.00 -12.44 17.14
C ARG A 126 -15.29 -12.52 17.97
N LYS A 127 -15.27 -13.24 19.11
CA LYS A 127 -16.38 -13.33 20.07
C LYS A 127 -16.00 -12.51 21.31
N ALA A 128 -16.04 -11.20 21.20
CA ALA A 128 -15.74 -10.32 22.30
C ALA A 128 -16.77 -10.50 23.44
N THR A 129 -16.27 -10.53 24.68
CA THR A 129 -17.15 -10.38 25.84
C THR A 129 -17.51 -8.92 26.01
N GLN A 130 -18.64 -8.64 26.69
CA GLN A 130 -19.02 -7.27 26.99
C GLN A 130 -17.94 -6.52 27.80
N TYR A 131 -17.30 -7.22 28.71
CA TYR A 131 -16.16 -6.70 29.48
C TYR A 131 -15.00 -6.32 28.56
N GLY A 132 -14.57 -7.20 27.64
CA GLY A 132 -13.48 -6.95 26.71
C GLY A 132 -13.76 -5.75 25.80
N ALA A 133 -14.96 -5.69 25.24
CA ALA A 133 -15.36 -4.56 24.40
C ALA A 133 -15.37 -3.23 25.19
N SER A 134 -15.93 -3.22 26.40
CA SER A 134 -15.96 -2.05 27.26
C SER A 134 -14.54 -1.60 27.66
N PHE A 135 -13.67 -2.55 27.98
CA PHE A 135 -12.28 -2.27 28.33
C PHE A 135 -11.53 -1.63 27.16
N CYS A 136 -11.63 -2.22 25.96
CA CYS A 136 -10.98 -1.64 24.75
C CYS A 136 -11.47 -0.23 24.48
N LYS A 137 -12.80 0.00 24.57
CA LYS A 137 -13.37 1.32 24.34
C LYS A 137 -12.85 2.35 25.34
N SER A 138 -12.82 2.00 26.64
CA SER A 138 -12.29 2.89 27.68
C SER A 138 -10.81 3.18 27.44
N LEU A 139 -10.01 2.14 27.20
CA LEU A 139 -8.57 2.28 26.96
C LEU A 139 -8.26 3.20 25.78
N VAL A 140 -8.95 3.02 24.65
CA VAL A 140 -8.73 3.85 23.46
C VAL A 140 -9.16 5.29 23.73
N SER A 141 -10.29 5.50 24.46
CA SER A 141 -10.75 6.82 24.84
C SER A 141 -9.75 7.53 25.74
N ASP A 142 -9.29 6.85 26.82
CA ASP A 142 -8.36 7.43 27.80
C ASP A 142 -7.01 7.78 27.14
N LEU A 143 -6.51 6.91 26.25
CA LEU A 143 -5.28 7.18 25.50
C LEU A 143 -5.46 8.31 24.49
N GLY A 144 -6.63 8.41 23.86
CA GLY A 144 -6.95 9.50 22.96
C GLY A 144 -6.95 10.85 23.67
N ASP A 145 -7.50 10.89 24.91
CA ASP A 145 -7.51 12.10 25.74
C ASP A 145 -6.10 12.52 26.18
N ILE A 146 -5.20 11.56 26.43
CA ILE A 146 -3.81 11.82 26.87
C ILE A 146 -2.92 12.23 25.70
N LEU A 147 -3.00 11.50 24.57
CA LEU A 147 -2.12 11.68 23.41
C LEU A 147 -2.69 12.62 22.36
N CYS A 148 -3.89 13.12 22.59
CA CYS A 148 -4.62 13.96 21.66
C CYS A 148 -4.65 13.33 20.24
N ASP A 149 -4.34 14.12 19.23
CA ASP A 149 -4.35 13.66 17.83
C ASP A 149 -3.11 12.84 17.41
N GLU A 150 -2.18 12.58 18.33
CA GLU A 150 -0.93 11.87 18.03
C GLU A 150 -1.04 10.33 18.05
N LEU A 151 -2.20 9.78 18.47
CA LEU A 151 -2.43 8.34 18.50
C LEU A 151 -3.06 7.84 17.21
N THR A 152 -2.48 6.79 16.63
CA THR A 152 -3.11 5.97 15.58
C THR A 152 -3.39 4.57 16.09
N VAL A 153 -4.65 4.15 16.03
CA VAL A 153 -5.06 2.79 16.36
C VAL A 153 -5.04 1.93 15.10
N VAL A 154 -4.36 0.80 15.16
CA VAL A 154 -4.24 -0.16 14.07
C VAL A 154 -4.93 -1.45 14.45
N SER A 155 -5.88 -1.90 13.64
CA SER A 155 -6.56 -3.18 13.83
C SER A 155 -6.83 -3.86 12.49
N GLY A 156 -7.14 -5.17 12.54
CA GLY A 156 -7.56 -5.92 11.36
C GLY A 156 -9.02 -5.66 10.96
N LEU A 157 -9.75 -4.80 11.66
CA LEU A 157 -11.16 -4.50 11.46
C LEU A 157 -12.03 -5.77 11.35
N ALA A 158 -11.60 -6.86 12.00
CA ALA A 158 -12.36 -8.10 12.07
C ALA A 158 -13.48 -7.97 13.11
N TYR A 159 -14.50 -8.82 12.99
CA TYR A 159 -15.56 -8.87 14.02
C TYR A 159 -14.98 -9.09 15.41
N GLY A 160 -15.51 -8.41 16.42
CA GLY A 160 -15.15 -8.58 17.83
C GLY A 160 -14.33 -7.41 18.38
N ILE A 161 -13.18 -7.69 18.94
CA ILE A 161 -12.34 -6.67 19.60
C ILE A 161 -11.71 -5.69 18.58
N ASP A 162 -11.47 -6.14 17.37
CA ASP A 162 -10.82 -5.36 16.32
C ASP A 162 -11.74 -4.31 15.67
N ALA A 163 -13.07 -4.41 15.83
CA ALA A 163 -14.08 -3.59 15.17
C ALA A 163 -14.54 -2.39 15.99
#